data_79fd35a51972a49859620a1c46f46a30
#
_entry.id   79fd35a51972a49859620a1c46f46a30
#
_cell.length_a   1.000
_cell.length_b   1.000
_cell.length_c   1.000
_cell.angle_alpha   90.00
_cell.angle_beta   90.00
_cell.angle_gamma   90.00
#
_symmetry.space_group_name_H-M   'P 1'
#
loop_
_entity.id
_entity.type
_entity.pdbx_description
1 polymer ?
#
loop_
_entity_poly.entity_id
_entity_poly.type
_entity_poly.pdbx_seq_one_letter_code
_entity_poly.pdbx_strand_id
1 'polypeptide(L)'
;MKLRNLLTVALATLLFACTNTNTKQVIISGTITNPKGDTVKIMMKDTSYITTLNEAAHFNISFNLDSATYLSFFHGEESTAMFLKGGESVNLTIDTELFDETIIYEGSSESSYLAKKYLLSEEANIYSQLFSTEKEEFITNLNTHIAKVEQELSIVNNEAFVTAEKENNVKMIEYYIEKIEAIANLPQIGEPAIDFTYPDKEGNEFSLSTFKGSLVYVDVWATWCGPCKAEIPALKTLEHDYHNNNITFLSVSVDTDKEAWLNMVADKQLGGVQLWANGWTEITKSYAINGIPRFMLFDTDGNVISLDAPRPSSEEIRGLIETNL
;
A
#
# COMPACT_ATOMS: atom_id res chain seq x y z
N MET A 1 49.70 70.44 -36.75
CA MET A 1 50.22 69.18 -36.19
C MET A 1 49.13 68.54 -35.41
N LYS A 2 48.51 67.49 -35.95
CA LYS A 2 47.41 66.78 -35.31
C LYS A 2 47.92 65.45 -34.78
N LEU A 3 47.87 65.25 -33.43
CA LEU A 3 48.15 63.95 -32.77
C LEU A 3 46.93 63.04 -32.95
N ARG A 4 47.14 61.85 -33.50
CA ARG A 4 46.17 60.78 -33.58
C ARG A 4 46.39 59.85 -32.39
N ASN A 5 45.43 59.82 -31.48
CA ASN A 5 45.40 58.82 -30.41
C ASN A 5 44.92 57.43 -31.00
N LEU A 6 45.78 56.46 -30.89
CA LEU A 6 45.39 55.04 -31.13
C LEU A 6 44.75 54.48 -29.82
N LEU A 7 43.48 54.14 -29.90
CA LEU A 7 42.82 53.38 -28.86
C LEU A 7 43.06 51.89 -29.18
N THR A 8 43.83 51.23 -28.37
CA THR A 8 43.97 49.76 -28.38
C THR A 8 42.81 49.16 -27.58
N VAL A 9 41.87 48.49 -28.29
CA VAL A 9 40.80 47.66 -27.69
C VAL A 9 41.39 46.31 -27.33
N ALA A 10 41.57 46.03 -26.05
CA ALA A 10 41.91 44.70 -25.56
C ALA A 10 40.65 43.83 -25.55
N LEU A 11 40.62 42.88 -26.47
CA LEU A 11 39.58 41.85 -26.54
C LEU A 11 39.85 40.81 -25.46
N ALA A 12 39.14 40.91 -24.32
CA ALA A 12 39.13 39.86 -23.28
C ALA A 12 38.36 38.66 -23.77
N THR A 13 39.05 37.61 -24.20
CA THR A 13 38.45 36.29 -24.45
C THR A 13 38.10 35.65 -23.12
N LEU A 14 36.80 35.67 -22.77
CA LEU A 14 36.25 34.86 -21.70
C LEU A 14 36.32 33.36 -22.12
N LEU A 15 37.33 32.68 -21.58
CA LEU A 15 37.39 31.23 -21.63
C LEU A 15 36.27 30.68 -20.71
N PHE A 16 35.14 30.31 -21.29
CA PHE A 16 34.20 29.43 -20.61
C PHE A 16 34.92 28.10 -20.40
N ALA A 17 35.43 27.88 -19.20
CA ALA A 17 35.82 26.55 -18.75
C ALA A 17 34.54 25.71 -18.73
N CYS A 18 34.40 24.79 -19.70
CA CYS A 18 33.47 23.69 -19.58
C CYS A 18 33.88 22.90 -18.33
N THR A 19 33.21 23.16 -17.22
CA THR A 19 33.25 22.25 -16.07
C THR A 19 32.65 20.95 -16.57
N ASN A 20 33.45 19.90 -16.51
CA ASN A 20 33.02 18.54 -16.82
C ASN A 20 32.03 18.15 -15.70
N THR A 21 30.74 18.51 -15.85
CA THR A 21 29.70 18.14 -14.92
C THR A 21 29.60 16.61 -14.96
N ASN A 22 29.82 15.98 -13.82
CA ASN A 22 29.61 14.53 -13.68
C ASN A 22 28.11 14.25 -13.94
N THR A 23 27.78 13.87 -15.17
CA THR A 23 26.40 13.66 -15.64
C THR A 23 25.68 12.50 -14.94
N LYS A 24 26.39 11.77 -14.08
CA LYS A 24 25.82 10.66 -13.28
C LYS A 24 25.48 11.05 -11.86
N GLN A 25 26.07 12.15 -11.34
CA GLN A 25 25.85 12.56 -9.96
C GLN A 25 24.46 13.17 -9.80
N VAL A 26 23.71 12.64 -8.84
CA VAL A 26 22.47 13.22 -8.32
C VAL A 26 22.77 13.90 -7.01
N ILE A 27 22.13 15.04 -6.78
CA ILE A 27 22.18 15.79 -5.53
C ILE A 27 20.75 15.94 -5.04
N ILE A 28 20.46 15.50 -3.81
CA ILE A 28 19.19 15.75 -3.14
C ILE A 28 19.49 16.56 -1.90
N SER A 29 18.88 17.72 -1.81
CA SER A 29 18.94 18.60 -0.65
C SER A 29 17.53 18.90 -0.17
N GLY A 30 17.38 19.35 1.06
CA GLY A 30 16.06 19.72 1.52
C GLY A 30 15.98 20.16 2.96
N THR A 31 14.75 20.47 3.37
CA THR A 31 14.39 20.88 4.73
C THR A 31 13.23 20.05 5.21
N ILE A 32 13.33 19.58 6.46
CA ILE A 32 12.28 18.79 7.12
C ILE A 32 11.76 19.59 8.31
N THR A 33 10.51 20.00 8.25
CA THR A 33 9.80 20.62 9.39
C THR A 33 9.32 19.51 10.33
N ASN A 34 9.33 19.75 11.64
CA ASN A 34 8.93 18.79 12.67
C ASN A 34 9.62 17.41 12.57
N PRO A 35 10.96 17.32 12.42
CA PRO A 35 11.65 16.09 12.08
C PRO A 35 11.47 14.99 13.15
N LYS A 36 11.28 13.74 12.70
CA LYS A 36 11.17 12.53 13.54
C LYS A 36 12.53 11.82 13.67
N GLY A 37 13.51 12.52 14.25
CA GLY A 37 14.91 12.11 14.34
C GLY A 37 15.79 12.88 13.38
N ASP A 38 17.05 12.49 13.24
CA ASP A 38 18.05 13.18 12.44
C ASP A 38 18.39 12.46 11.11
N THR A 39 17.91 11.24 10.94
CA THR A 39 18.32 10.38 9.83
C THR A 39 17.44 10.58 8.60
N VAL A 40 18.08 10.79 7.45
CA VAL A 40 17.47 10.77 6.11
C VAL A 40 18.09 9.62 5.33
N LYS A 41 17.24 8.79 4.72
CA LYS A 41 17.67 7.65 3.92
C LYS A 41 17.04 7.69 2.52
N ILE A 42 17.88 7.48 1.50
CA ILE A 42 17.43 7.21 0.13
C ILE A 42 17.68 5.74 -0.14
N MET A 43 16.67 5.03 -0.57
CA MET A 43 16.75 3.60 -0.88
C MET A 43 16.49 3.35 -2.37
N MET A 44 17.34 2.54 -2.98
CA MET A 44 17.27 2.14 -4.37
C MET A 44 17.55 0.64 -4.43
N LYS A 45 16.51 -0.16 -4.71
CA LYS A 45 16.60 -1.63 -4.79
C LYS A 45 17.42 -2.21 -3.61
N ASP A 46 18.67 -2.60 -3.86
CA ASP A 46 19.55 -3.25 -2.88
C ASP A 46 20.58 -2.30 -2.24
N THR A 47 20.48 -0.98 -2.53
CA THR A 47 21.44 0.02 -2.07
C THR A 47 20.72 1.12 -1.30
N SER A 48 21.31 1.57 -0.21
CA SER A 48 20.82 2.72 0.55
C SER A 48 21.92 3.75 0.78
N TYR A 49 21.53 5.03 0.73
CA TYR A 49 22.37 6.16 1.05
C TYR A 49 21.78 6.87 2.27
N ILE A 50 22.60 7.24 3.22
CA ILE A 50 22.16 7.81 4.49
C ILE A 50 22.91 9.12 4.74
N THR A 51 22.19 10.12 5.21
CA THR A 51 22.73 11.38 5.71
C THR A 51 21.97 11.81 6.98
N THR A 52 22.43 12.87 7.63
CA THR A 52 21.77 13.41 8.82
C THR A 52 21.39 14.86 8.61
N LEU A 53 20.36 15.28 9.34
CA LEU A 53 19.96 16.70 9.43
C LEU A 53 21.01 17.49 10.19
N ASN A 54 21.23 18.74 9.77
CA ASN A 54 21.95 19.71 10.57
C ASN A 54 21.02 20.42 11.59
N GLU A 55 21.55 21.32 12.40
CA GLU A 55 20.80 22.07 13.42
C GLU A 55 19.62 22.90 12.87
N ALA A 56 19.64 23.23 11.57
CA ALA A 56 18.56 23.93 10.90
C ALA A 56 17.57 22.98 10.19
N ALA A 57 17.63 21.67 10.50
CA ALA A 57 16.83 20.62 9.89
C ALA A 57 16.99 20.51 8.35
N HIS A 58 18.16 20.91 7.83
CA HIS A 58 18.52 20.73 6.43
C HIS A 58 19.38 19.47 6.25
N PHE A 59 19.23 18.83 5.08
CA PHE A 59 20.09 17.74 4.64
C PHE A 59 20.64 17.98 3.24
N ASN A 60 21.71 17.27 2.93
CA ASN A 60 22.24 17.14 1.59
C ASN A 60 22.83 15.74 1.42
N ILE A 61 22.53 15.09 0.31
CA ILE A 61 23.04 13.77 -0.03
C ILE A 61 23.35 13.74 -1.52
N SER A 62 24.45 13.07 -1.90
CA SER A 62 24.79 12.91 -3.31
C SER A 62 25.30 11.50 -3.60
N PHE A 63 24.95 10.98 -4.75
CA PHE A 63 25.34 9.67 -5.23
C PHE A 63 25.30 9.65 -6.77
N ASN A 64 25.79 8.56 -7.37
CA ASN A 64 25.76 8.42 -8.82
C ASN A 64 24.63 7.49 -9.26
N LEU A 65 23.93 7.87 -10.34
CA LEU A 65 22.99 7.02 -11.05
C LEU A 65 23.49 6.74 -12.47
N ASP A 66 23.56 5.46 -12.83
CA ASP A 66 23.91 5.02 -14.19
C ASP A 66 22.72 5.12 -15.16
N SER A 67 21.51 5.01 -14.65
CA SER A 67 20.25 5.14 -15.40
C SER A 67 19.17 5.77 -14.55
N ALA A 68 18.16 6.32 -15.23
CA ALA A 68 16.95 6.81 -14.56
C ALA A 68 16.24 5.66 -13.81
N THR A 69 15.80 5.91 -12.58
CA THR A 69 15.22 4.86 -11.73
C THR A 69 14.30 5.43 -10.66
N TYR A 70 13.42 4.56 -10.15
CA TYR A 70 12.63 4.83 -8.95
C TYR A 70 13.49 4.65 -7.70
N LEU A 71 13.27 5.53 -6.74
CA LEU A 71 13.91 5.54 -5.43
C LEU A 71 12.83 5.78 -4.36
N SER A 72 13.17 5.51 -3.10
CA SER A 72 12.33 5.89 -1.97
C SER A 72 13.12 6.79 -1.02
N PHE A 73 12.54 7.92 -0.68
CA PHE A 73 13.00 8.80 0.39
C PHE A 73 12.35 8.36 1.70
N PHE A 74 13.13 8.27 2.76
CA PHE A 74 12.65 7.91 4.10
C PHE A 74 13.07 8.96 5.12
N HIS A 75 12.14 9.31 6.02
CA HIS A 75 12.42 10.02 7.25
C HIS A 75 11.47 9.54 8.36
N GLY A 76 12.04 9.18 9.53
CA GLY A 76 11.27 8.49 10.56
C GLY A 76 10.78 7.14 10.06
N GLU A 77 9.49 6.86 10.23
CA GLU A 77 8.83 5.64 9.77
C GLU A 77 8.14 5.79 8.40
N GLU A 78 8.13 7.01 7.84
CA GLU A 78 7.42 7.35 6.62
C GLU A 78 8.34 7.40 5.40
N SER A 79 7.74 7.25 4.22
CA SER A 79 8.49 7.25 2.96
C SER A 79 7.66 7.74 1.78
N THR A 80 8.34 8.30 0.80
CA THR A 80 7.72 8.70 -0.47
C THR A 80 8.55 8.24 -1.66
N ALA A 81 7.89 8.05 -2.81
CA ALA A 81 8.54 7.65 -4.04
C ALA A 81 9.16 8.87 -4.77
N MET A 82 10.31 8.64 -5.37
CA MET A 82 11.00 9.58 -6.27
C MET A 82 11.35 8.87 -7.57
N PHE A 83 11.53 9.64 -8.63
CA PHE A 83 12.13 9.16 -9.87
C PHE A 83 13.19 10.16 -10.31
N LEU A 84 14.43 9.69 -10.44
CA LEU A 84 15.58 10.54 -10.75
C LEU A 84 16.46 9.90 -11.83
N LYS A 85 17.21 10.76 -12.51
CA LYS A 85 18.27 10.37 -13.46
C LYS A 85 19.58 11.09 -13.12
N GLY A 86 20.66 10.54 -13.60
CA GLY A 86 21.99 11.15 -13.40
C GLY A 86 22.04 12.60 -13.87
N GLY A 87 22.71 13.45 -13.10
CA GLY A 87 22.87 14.88 -13.37
C GLY A 87 21.80 15.78 -12.73
N GLU A 88 20.78 15.22 -12.09
CA GLU A 88 19.72 16.01 -11.45
C GLU A 88 20.11 16.55 -10.08
N SER A 89 19.59 17.73 -9.79
CA SER A 89 19.63 18.33 -8.45
C SER A 89 18.21 18.63 -8.03
N VAL A 90 17.79 18.04 -6.92
CA VAL A 90 16.43 18.13 -6.40
C VAL A 90 16.45 18.74 -5.01
N ASN A 91 15.57 19.69 -4.77
CA ASN A 91 15.30 20.21 -3.45
C ASN A 91 13.94 19.68 -2.97
N LEU A 92 13.93 19.07 -1.78
CA LEU A 92 12.75 18.50 -1.14
C LEU A 92 12.41 19.26 0.12
N THR A 93 11.16 19.68 0.26
CA THR A 93 10.64 20.24 1.51
C THR A 93 9.44 19.42 1.99
N ILE A 94 9.34 19.22 3.30
CA ILE A 94 8.31 18.39 3.91
C ILE A 94 8.07 18.80 5.36
N ASP A 95 6.82 18.67 5.82
CA ASP A 95 6.44 18.70 7.24
C ASP A 95 5.98 17.30 7.66
N THR A 96 6.65 16.68 8.62
CA THR A 96 6.36 15.30 9.03
C THR A 96 5.05 15.14 9.81
N GLU A 97 4.38 16.21 10.19
CA GLU A 97 3.03 16.12 10.76
C GLU A 97 1.96 15.87 9.70
N LEU A 98 2.26 16.24 8.44
CA LEU A 98 1.43 16.02 7.26
C LEU A 98 2.36 15.61 6.10
N PHE A 99 2.96 14.41 6.23
CA PHE A 99 4.09 13.99 5.41
C PHE A 99 3.76 14.02 3.91
N ASP A 100 2.72 13.34 3.49
CA ASP A 100 2.38 13.20 2.08
C ASP A 100 1.75 14.47 1.49
N GLU A 101 0.98 15.22 2.29
CA GLU A 101 0.27 16.42 1.86
C GLU A 101 1.20 17.63 1.66
N THR A 102 2.34 17.64 2.35
CA THR A 102 3.24 18.81 2.36
C THR A 102 4.50 18.63 1.55
N ILE A 103 4.74 17.43 1.02
CA ILE A 103 5.97 17.17 0.25
C ILE A 103 5.99 17.93 -1.07
N ILE A 104 7.08 18.66 -1.28
CA ILE A 104 7.33 19.43 -2.51
C ILE A 104 8.70 19.05 -3.06
N TYR A 105 8.75 18.77 -4.36
CA TYR A 105 9.96 18.52 -5.10
C TYR A 105 10.23 19.67 -6.08
N GLU A 106 11.35 20.35 -5.95
CA GLU A 106 11.84 21.29 -6.94
C GLU A 106 13.00 20.65 -7.72
N GLY A 107 12.93 20.66 -9.04
CA GLY A 107 13.97 20.09 -9.92
C GLY A 107 13.67 18.66 -10.43
N SER A 108 12.52 18.06 -10.08
CA SER A 108 12.04 16.79 -10.66
C SER A 108 10.53 16.84 -10.83
N SER A 109 10.07 16.94 -12.07
CA SER A 109 8.64 16.86 -12.41
C SER A 109 8.08 15.47 -12.19
N GLU A 110 8.91 14.43 -12.39
CA GLU A 110 8.56 13.03 -12.20
C GLU A 110 8.29 12.73 -10.72
N SER A 111 9.15 13.21 -9.82
CA SER A 111 8.96 13.05 -8.36
C SER A 111 7.75 13.83 -7.87
N SER A 112 7.53 15.05 -8.38
CA SER A 112 6.33 15.85 -8.07
C SER A 112 5.04 15.13 -8.50
N TYR A 113 5.05 14.52 -9.69
CA TYR A 113 3.94 13.70 -10.17
C TYR A 113 3.68 12.49 -9.25
N LEU A 114 4.73 11.77 -8.82
CA LEU A 114 4.57 10.60 -7.95
C LEU A 114 3.93 10.96 -6.61
N ALA A 115 4.36 12.07 -5.98
CA ALA A 115 3.75 12.57 -4.76
C ALA A 115 2.26 12.92 -4.97
N LYS A 116 1.93 13.61 -6.06
CA LYS A 116 0.54 13.95 -6.38
C LYS A 116 -0.32 12.73 -6.69
N LYS A 117 0.23 11.76 -7.43
CA LYS A 117 -0.44 10.47 -7.72
C LYS A 117 -0.77 9.73 -6.43
N TYR A 118 0.12 9.73 -5.45
CA TYR A 118 -0.11 9.10 -4.14
C TYR A 118 -1.33 9.72 -3.45
N LEU A 119 -1.37 11.05 -3.30
CA LEU A 119 -2.50 11.75 -2.68
C LEU A 119 -3.83 11.50 -3.40
N LEU A 120 -3.83 11.52 -4.75
CA LEU A 120 -5.01 11.20 -5.53
C LEU A 120 -5.48 9.76 -5.32
N SER A 121 -4.56 8.84 -5.06
CA SER A 121 -4.89 7.43 -4.80
C SER A 121 -5.48 7.24 -3.41
N GLU A 122 -4.99 7.95 -2.40
CA GLU A 122 -5.58 7.97 -1.07
C GLU A 122 -6.98 8.61 -1.07
N GLU A 123 -7.13 9.78 -1.72
CA GLU A 123 -8.44 10.44 -1.88
C GLU A 123 -9.47 9.52 -2.55
N ALA A 124 -9.07 8.84 -3.62
CA ALA A 124 -9.96 7.95 -4.37
C ALA A 124 -10.31 6.69 -3.60
N ASN A 125 -9.38 6.18 -2.77
CA ASN A 125 -9.53 4.94 -1.98
C ASN A 125 -10.20 3.80 -2.75
N ILE A 126 -9.75 3.55 -3.98
CA ILE A 126 -10.38 2.61 -4.93
C ILE A 126 -10.49 1.20 -4.34
N TYR A 127 -9.49 0.76 -3.58
CA TYR A 127 -9.50 -0.58 -3.00
C TYR A 127 -10.70 -0.80 -2.04
N SER A 128 -11.03 0.18 -1.19
CA SER A 128 -12.13 0.05 -0.23
C SER A 128 -13.51 -0.01 -0.91
N GLN A 129 -13.62 0.52 -2.13
CA GLN A 129 -14.86 0.52 -2.89
C GLN A 129 -15.21 -0.84 -3.50
N LEU A 130 -14.24 -1.78 -3.59
CA LEU A 130 -14.44 -3.09 -4.25
C LEU A 130 -15.61 -3.90 -3.68
N PHE A 131 -15.88 -3.80 -2.37
CA PHE A 131 -16.93 -4.56 -1.69
C PHE A 131 -18.13 -3.70 -1.24
N SER A 132 -18.07 -2.39 -1.47
CA SER A 132 -19.09 -1.45 -0.98
C SER A 132 -19.81 -0.69 -2.09
N THR A 133 -19.40 -0.88 -3.34
CA THR A 133 -19.91 -0.11 -4.49
C THR A 133 -20.33 -1.05 -5.61
N GLU A 134 -21.45 -0.75 -6.25
CA GLU A 134 -21.92 -1.49 -7.43
C GLU A 134 -20.89 -1.44 -8.57
N LYS A 135 -20.80 -2.51 -9.38
CA LYS A 135 -19.77 -2.67 -10.41
C LYS A 135 -19.67 -1.48 -11.37
N GLU A 136 -20.78 -1.00 -11.87
CA GLU A 136 -20.83 0.12 -12.84
C GLU A 136 -20.35 1.44 -12.22
N GLU A 137 -20.72 1.68 -10.97
CA GLU A 137 -20.27 2.85 -10.20
C GLU A 137 -18.79 2.74 -9.89
N PHE A 138 -18.31 1.58 -9.44
CA PHE A 138 -16.90 1.31 -9.21
C PHE A 138 -16.05 1.61 -10.45
N ILE A 139 -16.45 1.10 -11.62
CA ILE A 139 -15.74 1.33 -12.89
C ILE A 139 -15.70 2.83 -13.21
N THR A 140 -16.80 3.55 -12.96
CA THR A 140 -16.87 5.00 -13.16
C THR A 140 -15.90 5.74 -12.25
N ASN A 141 -15.83 5.37 -10.97
CA ASN A 141 -14.92 5.95 -9.99
C ASN A 141 -13.46 5.68 -10.33
N LEU A 142 -13.14 4.43 -10.71
CA LEU A 142 -11.81 4.04 -11.17
C LEU A 142 -11.36 4.87 -12.38
N ASN A 143 -12.19 4.98 -13.41
CA ASN A 143 -11.86 5.76 -14.60
C ASN A 143 -11.70 7.25 -14.29
N THR A 144 -12.51 7.79 -13.37
CA THR A 144 -12.40 9.18 -12.92
C THR A 144 -11.07 9.41 -12.19
N HIS A 145 -10.66 8.47 -11.33
CA HIS A 145 -9.36 8.52 -10.66
C HIS A 145 -8.20 8.50 -11.67
N ILE A 146 -8.23 7.55 -12.61
CA ILE A 146 -7.20 7.45 -13.66
C ILE A 146 -7.11 8.73 -14.49
N ALA A 147 -8.24 9.32 -14.87
CA ALA A 147 -8.24 10.58 -15.62
C ALA A 147 -7.57 11.73 -14.84
N LYS A 148 -7.79 11.83 -13.51
CA LYS A 148 -7.11 12.81 -12.67
C LYS A 148 -5.59 12.55 -12.64
N VAL A 149 -5.17 11.30 -12.46
CA VAL A 149 -3.74 10.90 -12.47
C VAL A 149 -3.08 11.22 -13.82
N GLU A 150 -3.74 10.94 -14.94
CA GLU A 150 -3.22 11.24 -16.27
C GLU A 150 -3.16 12.75 -16.56
N GLN A 151 -4.06 13.54 -15.99
CA GLN A 151 -3.98 15.00 -16.06
C GLN A 151 -2.70 15.52 -15.38
N GLU A 152 -2.36 15.03 -14.20
CA GLU A 152 -1.10 15.39 -13.52
C GLU A 152 0.12 14.88 -14.31
N LEU A 153 0.04 13.73 -14.97
CA LEU A 153 1.12 13.20 -15.80
C LEU A 153 1.41 14.08 -17.03
N SER A 154 0.43 14.86 -17.49
CA SER A 154 0.55 15.70 -18.69
C SER A 154 1.61 16.80 -18.60
N ILE A 155 2.04 17.20 -17.38
CA ILE A 155 3.06 18.22 -17.17
C ILE A 155 4.48 17.64 -17.16
N VAL A 156 4.65 16.33 -17.17
CA VAL A 156 5.95 15.65 -17.17
C VAL A 156 6.48 15.54 -18.60
N ASN A 157 7.71 16.05 -18.82
CA ASN A 157 8.32 16.09 -20.17
C ASN A 157 9.20 14.88 -20.49
N ASN A 158 9.30 13.89 -19.61
CA ASN A 158 10.09 12.67 -19.80
C ASN A 158 9.23 11.61 -20.51
N GLU A 159 9.37 11.48 -21.82
CA GLU A 159 8.54 10.55 -22.63
C GLU A 159 8.63 9.08 -22.16
N ALA A 160 9.82 8.62 -21.75
CA ALA A 160 9.98 7.24 -21.29
C ALA A 160 9.25 7.01 -19.97
N PHE A 161 9.32 7.97 -19.03
CA PHE A 161 8.58 7.93 -17.78
C PHE A 161 7.06 8.00 -18.02
N VAL A 162 6.62 8.94 -18.86
CA VAL A 162 5.19 9.08 -19.21
C VAL A 162 4.65 7.80 -19.83
N THR A 163 5.40 7.16 -20.72
CA THR A 163 5.00 5.89 -21.32
C THR A 163 4.87 4.79 -20.26
N ALA A 164 5.87 4.64 -19.39
CA ALA A 164 5.85 3.64 -18.32
C ALA A 164 4.69 3.86 -17.34
N GLU A 165 4.41 5.12 -16.95
CA GLU A 165 3.29 5.43 -16.04
C GLU A 165 1.92 5.18 -16.69
N LYS A 166 1.74 5.44 -17.98
CA LYS A 166 0.52 5.08 -18.71
C LYS A 166 0.33 3.55 -18.79
N GLU A 167 1.40 2.81 -19.04
CA GLU A 167 1.34 1.33 -19.00
C GLU A 167 0.97 0.82 -17.59
N ASN A 168 1.52 1.44 -16.53
CA ASN A 168 1.14 1.12 -15.15
C ASN A 168 -0.34 1.42 -14.86
N ASN A 169 -0.87 2.54 -15.38
CA ASN A 169 -2.28 2.88 -15.24
C ASN A 169 -3.18 1.85 -15.95
N VAL A 170 -2.81 1.41 -17.16
CA VAL A 170 -3.55 0.35 -17.88
C VAL A 170 -3.56 -0.95 -17.06
N LYS A 171 -2.41 -1.39 -16.55
CA LYS A 171 -2.32 -2.59 -15.70
C LYS A 171 -3.15 -2.46 -14.42
N MET A 172 -3.20 -1.27 -13.83
CA MET A 172 -4.03 -1.00 -12.66
C MET A 172 -5.52 -1.10 -12.99
N ILE A 173 -5.96 -0.55 -14.13
CA ILE A 173 -7.34 -0.70 -14.61
C ILE A 173 -7.67 -2.18 -14.83
N GLU A 174 -6.84 -2.91 -15.57
CA GLU A 174 -7.04 -4.34 -15.83
C GLU A 174 -7.15 -5.14 -14.54
N TYR A 175 -6.24 -4.89 -13.57
CA TYR A 175 -6.27 -5.51 -12.26
C TYR A 175 -7.59 -5.27 -11.52
N TYR A 176 -8.06 -4.02 -11.46
CA TYR A 176 -9.29 -3.71 -10.74
C TYR A 176 -10.55 -4.17 -11.47
N ILE A 177 -10.57 -4.18 -12.80
CA ILE A 177 -11.67 -4.76 -13.58
C ILE A 177 -11.78 -6.27 -13.31
N GLU A 178 -10.65 -7.00 -13.36
CA GLU A 178 -10.64 -8.43 -13.01
C GLU A 178 -11.15 -8.68 -11.58
N LYS A 179 -10.75 -7.83 -10.62
CA LYS A 179 -11.20 -7.91 -9.23
C LYS A 179 -12.69 -7.69 -9.07
N ILE A 180 -13.21 -6.59 -9.62
CA ILE A 180 -14.64 -6.28 -9.47
C ILE A 180 -15.52 -7.31 -10.22
N GLU A 181 -15.05 -7.86 -11.32
CA GLU A 181 -15.74 -8.96 -12.01
C GLU A 181 -15.75 -10.25 -11.18
N ALA A 182 -14.64 -10.58 -10.54
CA ALA A 182 -14.60 -11.73 -9.63
C ALA A 182 -15.55 -11.54 -8.44
N ILE A 183 -15.58 -10.33 -7.85
CA ILE A 183 -16.46 -9.97 -6.72
C ILE A 183 -17.94 -9.97 -7.14
N ALA A 184 -18.25 -9.47 -8.33
CA ALA A 184 -19.63 -9.44 -8.84
C ALA A 184 -20.25 -10.83 -9.03
N ASN A 185 -19.41 -11.86 -9.09
CA ASN A 185 -19.86 -13.27 -9.16
C ASN A 185 -19.96 -13.94 -7.77
N LEU A 186 -19.62 -13.21 -6.69
CA LEU A 186 -19.75 -13.72 -5.32
C LEU A 186 -21.21 -13.66 -4.84
N PRO A 187 -21.59 -14.50 -3.87
CA PRO A 187 -22.89 -14.38 -3.21
C PRO A 187 -23.07 -12.97 -2.66
N GLN A 188 -24.24 -12.41 -2.94
CA GLN A 188 -24.59 -11.08 -2.43
C GLN A 188 -25.03 -11.17 -0.96
N ILE A 189 -25.12 -10.03 -0.28
CA ILE A 189 -25.65 -9.95 1.09
C ILE A 189 -27.06 -10.59 1.13
N GLY A 190 -27.25 -11.50 2.07
CA GLY A 190 -28.49 -12.27 2.23
C GLY A 190 -28.58 -13.53 1.36
N GLU A 191 -27.66 -13.78 0.44
CA GLU A 191 -27.61 -15.02 -0.31
C GLU A 191 -26.82 -16.11 0.42
N PRO A 192 -27.07 -17.41 0.12
CA PRO A 192 -26.32 -18.51 0.72
C PRO A 192 -24.83 -18.42 0.43
N ALA A 193 -24.02 -18.57 1.48
CA ALA A 193 -22.57 -18.61 1.38
C ALA A 193 -22.10 -19.84 0.57
N ILE A 194 -20.95 -19.70 -0.09
CA ILE A 194 -20.25 -20.83 -0.72
C ILE A 194 -19.60 -21.65 0.39
N ASP A 195 -19.98 -22.93 0.51
CA ASP A 195 -19.43 -23.81 1.54
C ASP A 195 -17.97 -24.14 1.25
N PHE A 196 -17.19 -24.37 2.31
CA PHE A 196 -15.83 -24.88 2.25
C PHE A 196 -15.59 -25.84 3.40
N THR A 197 -14.63 -26.75 3.26
CA THR A 197 -14.34 -27.78 4.27
C THR A 197 -12.85 -27.91 4.48
N TYR A 198 -12.40 -27.82 5.74
CA TYR A 198 -11.00 -27.98 6.12
C TYR A 198 -10.85 -28.72 7.44
N PRO A 199 -9.71 -29.42 7.66
CA PRO A 199 -9.42 -30.09 8.91
C PRO A 199 -9.00 -29.10 10.01
N ASP A 200 -9.37 -29.46 11.24
CA ASP A 200 -8.83 -28.88 12.46
C ASP A 200 -7.42 -29.44 12.80
N LYS A 201 -6.91 -29.06 13.96
CA LYS A 201 -5.59 -29.55 14.44
C LYS A 201 -5.56 -31.04 14.74
N GLU A 202 -6.69 -31.67 15.09
CA GLU A 202 -6.86 -33.10 15.32
C GLU A 202 -7.13 -33.88 14.01
N GLY A 203 -7.43 -33.21 12.91
CA GLY A 203 -7.76 -33.80 11.61
C GLY A 203 -9.25 -34.05 11.40
N ASN A 204 -10.13 -33.53 12.25
CA ASN A 204 -11.56 -33.56 12.03
C ASN A 204 -11.93 -32.48 11.00
N GLU A 205 -12.74 -32.83 10.02
CA GLU A 205 -13.20 -31.92 9.00
C GLU A 205 -14.40 -31.08 9.46
N PHE A 206 -14.33 -29.77 9.23
CA PHE A 206 -15.41 -28.83 9.47
C PHE A 206 -15.69 -28.02 8.22
N SER A 207 -16.99 -27.95 7.88
CA SER A 207 -17.49 -27.09 6.82
C SER A 207 -18.06 -25.81 7.43
N LEU A 208 -18.15 -24.71 6.65
CA LEU A 208 -18.88 -23.52 7.08
C LEU A 208 -20.32 -23.88 7.48
N SER A 209 -20.98 -24.75 6.72
CA SER A 209 -22.33 -25.25 6.98
C SER A 209 -22.48 -26.02 8.29
N THR A 210 -21.40 -26.54 8.90
CA THR A 210 -21.40 -27.18 10.22
C THR A 210 -21.83 -26.21 11.32
N PHE A 211 -21.62 -24.91 11.13
CA PHE A 211 -21.89 -23.88 12.12
C PHE A 211 -23.25 -23.20 11.93
N LYS A 212 -24.12 -23.72 11.06
CA LYS A 212 -25.51 -23.22 10.93
C LYS A 212 -26.21 -23.26 12.27
N GLY A 213 -26.97 -22.21 12.55
CA GLY A 213 -27.59 -21.96 13.86
C GLY A 213 -26.77 -21.00 14.73
N SER A 214 -25.56 -20.63 14.31
CA SER A 214 -24.70 -19.63 14.95
C SER A 214 -24.31 -18.55 13.94
N LEU A 215 -24.16 -17.31 14.38
CA LEU A 215 -23.44 -16.29 13.64
C LEU A 215 -21.99 -16.75 13.45
N VAL A 216 -21.38 -16.60 12.26
CA VAL A 216 -20.01 -17.08 12.02
C VAL A 216 -19.13 -15.92 11.55
N TYR A 217 -18.14 -15.54 12.39
CA TYR A 217 -17.10 -14.60 12.01
C TYR A 217 -15.86 -15.36 11.56
N VAL A 218 -15.53 -15.25 10.29
CA VAL A 218 -14.40 -15.95 9.66
C VAL A 218 -13.20 -15.05 9.55
N ASP A 219 -12.03 -15.57 9.95
CA ASP A 219 -10.71 -14.98 9.78
C ASP A 219 -9.85 -15.84 8.84
N VAL A 220 -9.41 -15.30 7.71
CA VAL A 220 -8.46 -15.98 6.81
C VAL A 220 -7.08 -15.35 7.00
N TRP A 221 -6.11 -16.18 7.44
CA TRP A 221 -4.84 -15.70 7.94
C TRP A 221 -3.66 -16.64 7.62
N ALA A 222 -2.43 -16.28 8.04
CA ALA A 222 -1.26 -17.14 8.02
C ALA A 222 -0.20 -16.71 9.04
N THR A 223 0.68 -17.64 9.42
CA THR A 223 1.78 -17.39 10.40
C THR A 223 2.82 -16.39 9.89
N TRP A 224 3.06 -16.34 8.61
CA TRP A 224 3.97 -15.39 7.94
C TRP A 224 3.36 -14.01 7.71
N CYS A 225 2.05 -13.84 7.89
CA CYS A 225 1.34 -12.59 7.67
C CYS A 225 1.51 -11.64 8.87
N GLY A 226 2.29 -10.59 8.72
CA GLY A 226 2.51 -9.58 9.76
C GLY A 226 1.22 -8.89 10.21
N PRO A 227 0.43 -8.31 9.29
CA PRO A 227 -0.85 -7.68 9.62
C PRO A 227 -1.85 -8.63 10.30
N CYS A 228 -1.90 -9.92 9.91
CA CYS A 228 -2.76 -10.90 10.56
C CYS A 228 -2.37 -11.09 12.03
N LYS A 229 -1.06 -11.19 12.30
CA LYS A 229 -0.55 -11.33 13.67
C LYS A 229 -0.84 -10.11 14.54
N ALA A 230 -0.92 -8.92 13.95
CA ALA A 230 -1.28 -7.70 14.66
C ALA A 230 -2.75 -7.70 15.13
N GLU A 231 -3.64 -8.41 14.44
CA GLU A 231 -5.06 -8.55 14.81
C GLU A 231 -5.31 -9.59 15.92
N ILE A 232 -4.38 -10.52 16.19
CA ILE A 232 -4.58 -11.59 17.17
C ILE A 232 -5.00 -11.08 18.56
N PRO A 233 -4.41 -10.03 19.16
CA PRO A 233 -4.83 -9.55 20.47
C PRO A 233 -6.28 -9.06 20.47
N ALA A 234 -6.69 -8.32 19.43
CA ALA A 234 -8.04 -7.82 19.30
C ALA A 234 -9.06 -8.94 19.05
N LEU A 235 -8.71 -9.94 18.22
CA LEU A 235 -9.53 -11.13 17.98
C LEU A 235 -9.79 -11.89 19.28
N LYS A 236 -8.76 -12.13 20.09
CA LYS A 236 -8.92 -12.80 21.39
C LYS A 236 -9.82 -12.02 22.34
N THR A 237 -9.74 -10.69 22.34
CA THR A 237 -10.62 -9.84 23.13
C THR A 237 -12.05 -9.96 22.63
N LEU A 238 -12.26 -9.95 21.31
CA LEU A 238 -13.58 -10.09 20.70
C LEU A 238 -14.20 -11.45 21.02
N GLU A 239 -13.44 -12.55 20.88
CA GLU A 239 -13.85 -13.90 21.29
C GLU A 239 -14.26 -13.97 22.77
N HIS A 240 -13.48 -13.37 23.65
CA HIS A 240 -13.77 -13.31 25.08
C HIS A 240 -15.07 -12.54 25.36
N ASP A 241 -15.26 -11.38 24.73
CA ASP A 241 -16.42 -10.53 24.98
C ASP A 241 -17.73 -11.18 24.53
N TYR A 242 -17.69 -11.96 23.44
CA TYR A 242 -18.87 -12.63 22.88
C TYR A 242 -18.96 -14.12 23.22
N HIS A 243 -18.17 -14.64 24.19
CA HIS A 243 -18.12 -16.07 24.52
C HIS A 243 -19.46 -16.68 24.98
N ASN A 244 -20.42 -15.86 25.47
CA ASN A 244 -21.76 -16.29 25.87
C ASN A 244 -22.84 -16.03 24.81
N ASN A 245 -22.46 -15.49 23.67
CA ASN A 245 -23.36 -15.18 22.57
C ASN A 245 -23.38 -16.34 21.54
N ASN A 246 -24.43 -16.36 20.71
CA ASN A 246 -24.56 -17.36 19.65
C ASN A 246 -23.72 -16.99 18.42
N ILE A 247 -22.41 -16.95 18.60
CA ILE A 247 -21.43 -16.65 17.54
C ILE A 247 -20.26 -17.63 17.59
N THR A 248 -19.83 -18.07 16.43
CA THR A 248 -18.63 -18.89 16.22
C THR A 248 -17.53 -18.04 15.58
N PHE A 249 -16.35 -18.03 16.19
CA PHE A 249 -15.13 -17.49 15.58
C PHE A 249 -14.39 -18.62 14.88
N LEU A 250 -14.21 -18.50 13.56
CA LEU A 250 -13.65 -19.52 12.69
C LEU A 250 -12.41 -18.97 11.98
N SER A 251 -11.24 -19.46 12.33
CA SER A 251 -9.97 -19.03 11.72
C SER A 251 -9.48 -20.08 10.72
N VAL A 252 -9.29 -19.70 9.47
CA VAL A 252 -8.80 -20.55 8.38
C VAL A 252 -7.40 -20.13 7.98
N SER A 253 -6.40 -20.96 8.29
CA SER A 253 -5.01 -20.70 7.93
C SER A 253 -4.72 -21.14 6.49
N VAL A 254 -4.10 -20.24 5.71
CA VAL A 254 -3.56 -20.55 4.38
C VAL A 254 -2.06 -20.89 4.41
N ASP A 255 -1.53 -21.28 5.57
CA ASP A 255 -0.16 -21.79 5.67
C ASP A 255 0.00 -23.11 4.88
N THR A 256 1.10 -23.24 4.16
CA THR A 256 1.53 -24.53 3.58
C THR A 256 2.34 -25.35 4.57
N ASP A 257 2.93 -24.69 5.58
CA ASP A 257 3.65 -25.33 6.68
C ASP A 257 2.71 -25.60 7.85
N LYS A 258 2.25 -26.86 7.96
CA LYS A 258 1.34 -27.29 9.02
C LYS A 258 1.96 -27.18 10.42
N GLU A 259 3.27 -27.44 10.57
CA GLU A 259 3.95 -27.34 11.87
C GLU A 259 4.03 -25.88 12.33
N ALA A 260 4.34 -24.95 11.44
CA ALA A 260 4.34 -23.53 11.77
C ALA A 260 2.97 -23.07 12.27
N TRP A 261 1.88 -23.49 11.59
CA TRP A 261 0.52 -23.21 12.01
C TRP A 261 0.21 -23.80 13.38
N LEU A 262 0.44 -25.11 13.60
CA LEU A 262 0.18 -25.78 14.88
C LEU A 262 0.93 -25.12 16.05
N ASN A 263 2.22 -24.79 15.83
CA ASN A 263 3.05 -24.13 16.83
C ASN A 263 2.47 -22.75 17.18
N MET A 264 2.06 -21.94 16.19
CA MET A 264 1.50 -20.62 16.46
C MET A 264 0.14 -20.69 17.16
N VAL A 265 -0.74 -21.62 16.77
CA VAL A 265 -2.02 -21.87 17.46
C VAL A 265 -1.78 -22.19 18.95
N ALA A 266 -0.79 -23.05 19.25
CA ALA A 266 -0.45 -23.43 20.62
C ALA A 266 0.23 -22.29 21.40
N ASP A 267 1.29 -21.68 20.83
CA ASP A 267 2.08 -20.65 21.49
C ASP A 267 1.28 -19.39 21.81
N LYS A 268 0.41 -19.00 20.88
CA LYS A 268 -0.48 -17.85 21.06
C LYS A 268 -1.78 -18.20 21.76
N GLN A 269 -2.03 -19.50 22.04
CA GLN A 269 -3.28 -19.96 22.63
C GLN A 269 -4.49 -19.38 21.88
N LEU A 270 -4.52 -19.59 20.55
CA LEU A 270 -5.60 -19.09 19.71
C LEU A 270 -6.90 -19.82 20.04
N GLY A 271 -7.96 -19.03 20.24
CA GLY A 271 -9.31 -19.52 20.55
C GLY A 271 -10.10 -19.89 19.28
N GLY A 272 -11.42 -19.99 19.44
CA GLY A 272 -12.32 -20.31 18.35
C GLY A 272 -12.03 -21.66 17.69
N VAL A 273 -12.53 -21.83 16.47
CA VAL A 273 -12.28 -23.01 15.63
C VAL A 273 -11.12 -22.70 14.70
N GLN A 274 -10.05 -23.50 14.78
CA GLN A 274 -8.83 -23.31 13.99
C GLN A 274 -8.74 -24.35 12.89
N LEU A 275 -8.84 -23.95 11.61
CA LEU A 275 -8.79 -24.81 10.44
C LEU A 275 -7.54 -24.54 9.59
N TRP A 276 -7.10 -25.57 8.85
CA TRP A 276 -5.92 -25.49 8.01
C TRP A 276 -6.24 -25.79 6.54
N ALA A 277 -6.16 -24.78 5.68
CA ALA A 277 -6.50 -24.88 4.26
C ALA A 277 -5.35 -25.40 3.38
N ASN A 278 -4.11 -25.53 3.91
CA ASN A 278 -2.95 -25.95 3.15
C ASN A 278 -2.65 -25.09 1.89
N GLY A 279 -2.57 -23.79 2.08
CA GLY A 279 -2.26 -22.81 1.03
C GLY A 279 -3.49 -22.05 0.52
N TRP A 280 -3.31 -21.38 -0.61
CA TRP A 280 -4.35 -20.61 -1.29
C TRP A 280 -5.28 -21.54 -2.07
N THR A 281 -6.26 -22.11 -1.39
CA THR A 281 -7.12 -23.19 -1.88
C THR A 281 -8.54 -22.71 -2.21
N GLU A 282 -9.55 -23.55 -1.94
CA GLU A 282 -10.92 -23.30 -2.35
C GLU A 282 -11.51 -22.02 -1.75
N ILE A 283 -11.36 -21.78 -0.44
CA ILE A 283 -11.90 -20.56 0.20
C ILE A 283 -11.37 -19.29 -0.44
N THR A 284 -10.07 -19.24 -0.78
CA THR A 284 -9.48 -18.05 -1.36
C THR A 284 -9.95 -17.80 -2.79
N LYS A 285 -10.18 -18.86 -3.56
CA LYS A 285 -10.70 -18.78 -4.93
C LYS A 285 -12.19 -18.44 -4.94
N SER A 286 -12.99 -19.15 -4.14
CA SER A 286 -14.44 -19.00 -4.11
C SER A 286 -14.90 -17.66 -3.58
N TYR A 287 -14.10 -17.02 -2.72
CA TYR A 287 -14.40 -15.69 -2.15
C TYR A 287 -13.50 -14.58 -2.70
N ALA A 288 -12.84 -14.80 -3.84
CA ALA A 288 -11.94 -13.84 -4.49
C ALA A 288 -10.92 -13.21 -3.53
N ILE A 289 -10.41 -13.99 -2.55
CA ILE A 289 -9.44 -13.54 -1.56
C ILE A 289 -8.05 -13.53 -2.19
N ASN A 290 -7.45 -12.36 -2.35
CA ASN A 290 -6.13 -12.17 -2.96
C ASN A 290 -5.10 -11.59 -1.99
N GLY A 291 -5.53 -11.30 -0.76
CA GLY A 291 -4.70 -10.78 0.33
C GLY A 291 -5.28 -11.13 1.69
N ILE A 292 -4.43 -11.26 2.69
CA ILE A 292 -4.78 -11.54 4.08
C ILE A 292 -4.19 -10.45 5.00
N PRO A 293 -4.83 -10.16 6.16
CA PRO A 293 -6.03 -10.81 6.68
C PRO A 293 -7.29 -10.48 5.87
N ARG A 294 -8.24 -11.44 5.81
CA ARG A 294 -9.58 -11.27 5.30
C ARG A 294 -10.57 -11.70 6.35
N PHE A 295 -11.57 -10.84 6.62
CA PHE A 295 -12.64 -11.17 7.56
C PHE A 295 -13.98 -11.24 6.82
N MET A 296 -14.82 -12.18 7.23
CA MET A 296 -16.16 -12.37 6.66
C MET A 296 -17.16 -12.66 7.78
N LEU A 297 -18.43 -12.31 7.59
CA LEU A 297 -19.50 -12.58 8.54
C LEU A 297 -20.67 -13.24 7.84
N PHE A 298 -21.18 -14.33 8.43
CA PHE A 298 -22.30 -15.11 7.95
C PHE A 298 -23.37 -15.24 9.03
N ASP A 299 -24.66 -15.21 8.63
CA ASP A 299 -25.77 -15.33 9.55
C ASP A 299 -26.00 -16.77 10.04
N THR A 300 -26.99 -16.97 10.90
CA THR A 300 -27.34 -18.27 11.46
C THR A 300 -27.88 -19.27 10.44
N ASP A 301 -28.36 -18.82 9.29
CA ASP A 301 -28.81 -19.65 8.18
C ASP A 301 -27.67 -20.00 7.21
N GLY A 302 -26.51 -19.39 7.40
CA GLY A 302 -25.32 -19.51 6.56
C GLY A 302 -25.38 -18.62 5.32
N ASN A 303 -26.10 -17.47 5.37
CA ASN A 303 -26.09 -16.48 4.31
C ASN A 303 -25.04 -15.41 4.59
N VAL A 304 -24.65 -14.70 3.55
CA VAL A 304 -23.65 -13.61 3.64
C VAL A 304 -24.25 -12.39 4.35
N ILE A 305 -23.56 -11.94 5.41
CA ILE A 305 -23.74 -10.60 5.99
C ILE A 305 -22.67 -9.64 5.44
N SER A 306 -21.41 -10.12 5.39
CA SER A 306 -20.30 -9.34 4.83
C SER A 306 -19.20 -10.27 4.34
N LEU A 307 -18.68 -10.03 3.14
CA LEU A 307 -17.50 -10.72 2.58
C LEU A 307 -16.20 -9.92 2.81
N ASP A 308 -16.31 -8.71 3.36
CA ASP A 308 -15.21 -7.87 3.83
C ASP A 308 -15.60 -7.20 5.14
N ALA A 309 -15.76 -8.03 6.18
CA ALA A 309 -16.16 -7.57 7.50
C ALA A 309 -15.03 -6.75 8.16
N PRO A 310 -15.38 -5.77 9.02
CA PRO A 310 -14.40 -5.00 9.77
C PRO A 310 -13.45 -5.90 10.56
N ARG A 311 -12.20 -5.44 10.69
CA ARG A 311 -11.15 -6.14 11.46
C ARG A 311 -11.50 -6.23 12.94
N PRO A 312 -10.98 -7.22 13.68
CA PRO A 312 -11.18 -7.31 15.14
C PRO A 312 -10.77 -6.06 15.91
N SER A 313 -9.77 -5.33 15.43
CA SER A 313 -9.29 -4.08 16.04
C SER A 313 -10.17 -2.86 15.73
N SER A 314 -11.09 -2.94 14.76
CA SER A 314 -12.05 -1.87 14.46
C SER A 314 -13.23 -1.89 15.43
N GLU A 315 -13.67 -0.71 15.87
CA GLU A 315 -14.88 -0.60 16.68
C GLU A 315 -16.15 -0.98 15.90
N GLU A 316 -16.13 -0.87 14.57
CA GLU A 316 -17.25 -1.17 13.69
C GLU A 316 -17.68 -2.64 13.75
N ILE A 317 -16.75 -3.58 14.01
CA ILE A 317 -17.10 -5.00 14.06
C ILE A 317 -18.09 -5.32 15.18
N ARG A 318 -18.00 -4.63 16.32
CA ARG A 318 -18.91 -4.84 17.45
C ARG A 318 -20.35 -4.47 17.06
N GLY A 319 -20.53 -3.32 16.42
CA GLY A 319 -21.84 -2.90 15.92
C GLY A 319 -22.42 -3.87 14.89
N LEU A 320 -21.56 -4.39 14.00
CA LEU A 320 -21.99 -5.39 12.98
C LEU A 320 -22.42 -6.72 13.62
N ILE A 321 -21.66 -7.22 14.61
CA ILE A 321 -22.02 -8.43 15.36
C ILE A 321 -23.32 -8.22 16.14
N GLU A 322 -23.43 -7.14 16.93
CA GLU A 322 -24.58 -6.86 17.80
C GLU A 322 -25.89 -6.68 17.01
N THR A 323 -25.82 -6.17 15.80
CA THR A 323 -26.98 -6.01 14.92
C THR A 323 -27.49 -7.37 14.37
N ASN A 324 -26.65 -8.40 14.36
CA ASN A 324 -26.94 -9.70 13.74
C ASN A 324 -26.99 -10.88 14.74
N LEU A 325 -26.79 -10.63 16.05
CA LEU A 325 -27.00 -11.59 17.14
C LEU A 325 -28.49 -11.74 17.45
#